data_86efed9afd278fc91c97ac274ddcd638
#
_entry.id   86efed9afd278fc91c97ac274ddcd638
#
_cell.length_a   1.000
_cell.length_b   1.000
_cell.length_c   1.000
_cell.angle_alpha   90.00
_cell.angle_beta   90.00
_cell.angle_gamma   90.00
#
_symmetry.space_group_name_H-M   'P 1'
#
loop_
_entity.id
_entity.type
_entity.pdbx_description
1 polymer ?
#
loop_
_entity_poly.entity_id
_entity_poly.type
_entity_poly.pdbx_seq_one_letter_code
_entity_poly.pdbx_strand_id
1 'polypeptide(L)'
;MKQDLWDYEVKARDQGYRLVAGVDEAGRGPLAGPVVAAAVVLPFDADLQGLDDSKKLSPAKREELFPKIQEFPHGVAVVNREVIDEINILQAARLAMKQAVEKLPSVPSLLLIDGNQKIDCSIKQWAIVKGDAKSFSIAAASVLAKVTRD
;
A
#
# COMPACT_ATOMS: atom_id res chain seq x y z
N MET A 1 21.98 -0.36 -12.48
CA MET A 1 21.30 0.90 -12.13
C MET A 1 20.11 0.60 -11.23
N LYS A 2 19.92 1.42 -10.22
CA LYS A 2 18.71 1.32 -9.40
C LYS A 2 17.49 1.66 -10.24
N GLN A 3 16.44 0.88 -10.13
CA GLN A 3 15.14 1.23 -10.69
C GLN A 3 14.63 2.49 -10.01
N ASP A 4 14.11 3.41 -10.80
CA ASP A 4 13.45 4.60 -10.24
C ASP A 4 12.11 4.17 -9.67
N LEU A 5 11.91 4.38 -8.36
CA LEU A 5 10.66 4.01 -7.68
C LEU A 5 9.48 4.90 -8.06
N TRP A 6 9.68 5.94 -8.86
CA TRP A 6 8.60 6.77 -9.41
C TRP A 6 8.15 6.33 -10.82
N ASP A 7 8.75 5.30 -11.42
CA ASP A 7 8.46 4.92 -12.81
C ASP A 7 6.97 4.63 -13.05
N TYR A 8 6.33 3.89 -12.14
CA TYR A 8 4.91 3.56 -12.28
C TYR A 8 4.01 4.79 -12.11
N GLU A 9 4.35 5.66 -11.19
CA GLU A 9 3.62 6.91 -10.96
C GLU A 9 3.76 7.84 -12.17
N VAL A 10 4.96 7.94 -12.75
CA VAL A 10 5.18 8.71 -13.99
C VAL A 10 4.35 8.16 -15.13
N LYS A 11 4.38 6.83 -15.31
CA LYS A 11 3.59 6.17 -16.35
C LYS A 11 2.10 6.43 -16.17
N ALA A 12 1.62 6.36 -14.93
CA ALA A 12 0.22 6.63 -14.63
C ALA A 12 -0.15 8.07 -14.98
N ARG A 13 0.67 9.03 -14.58
CA ARG A 13 0.45 10.44 -14.90
C ARG A 13 0.44 10.67 -16.41
N ASP A 14 1.36 10.06 -17.14
CA ASP A 14 1.46 10.20 -18.58
C ASP A 14 0.23 9.63 -19.30
N GLN A 15 -0.46 8.67 -18.67
CA GLN A 15 -1.71 8.11 -19.19
C GLN A 15 -2.95 8.87 -18.74
N GLY A 16 -2.78 9.98 -17.99
CA GLY A 16 -3.88 10.85 -17.59
C GLY A 16 -4.49 10.56 -16.23
N TYR A 17 -3.93 9.63 -15.46
CA TYR A 17 -4.43 9.38 -14.10
C TYR A 17 -3.94 10.49 -13.17
N ARG A 18 -4.87 11.17 -12.53
CA ARG A 18 -4.56 12.33 -11.69
C ARG A 18 -4.32 11.98 -10.24
N LEU A 19 -5.07 11.02 -9.72
CA LEU A 19 -4.98 10.62 -8.32
C LEU A 19 -4.65 9.14 -8.27
N VAL A 20 -3.42 8.83 -7.89
CA VAL A 20 -2.90 7.46 -7.88
C VAL A 20 -2.60 7.07 -6.45
N ALA A 21 -3.15 5.95 -6.00
CA ALA A 21 -2.89 5.43 -4.66
C ALA A 21 -2.07 4.14 -4.75
N GLY A 22 -1.07 4.02 -3.90
CA GLY A 22 -0.36 2.76 -3.67
C GLY A 22 -1.08 1.99 -2.58
N VAL A 23 -1.17 0.67 -2.72
CA VAL A 23 -1.90 -0.20 -1.78
C VAL A 23 -1.06 -1.43 -1.47
N ASP A 24 -0.95 -1.75 -0.19
CA ASP A 24 -0.22 -2.93 0.26
C ASP A 24 -0.81 -3.44 1.56
N GLU A 25 -0.45 -4.66 1.93
CA GLU A 25 -0.91 -5.28 3.17
C GLU A 25 0.26 -5.89 3.95
N ALA A 26 0.01 -6.18 5.23
CA ALA A 26 0.91 -6.90 6.12
C ALA A 26 0.11 -7.93 6.92
N GLY A 27 0.74 -9.02 7.30
CA GLY A 27 0.10 -10.06 8.11
C GLY A 27 -0.34 -11.29 7.34
N ARG A 28 0.10 -11.46 6.09
CA ARG A 28 -0.21 -12.66 5.30
C ARG A 28 0.66 -13.87 5.64
N GLY A 29 1.53 -13.75 6.63
CA GLY A 29 2.38 -14.84 7.05
C GLY A 29 1.62 -15.92 7.83
N PRO A 30 2.31 -17.01 8.23
CA PRO A 30 1.66 -18.12 8.95
C PRO A 30 1.27 -17.78 10.38
N LEU A 31 1.68 -16.64 10.91
CA LEU A 31 1.40 -16.25 12.29
C LEU A 31 -0.05 -15.80 12.44
N ALA A 32 -0.68 -16.21 13.53
CA ALA A 32 -2.01 -15.75 13.88
C ALA A 32 -1.96 -14.26 14.21
N GLY A 33 -2.96 -13.52 13.71
CA GLY A 33 -3.07 -12.10 13.94
C GLY A 33 -3.86 -11.44 12.82
N PRO A 34 -4.12 -10.15 12.93
CA PRO A 34 -4.89 -9.45 11.90
C PRO A 34 -4.07 -9.23 10.63
N VAL A 35 -4.79 -9.05 9.53
CA VAL A 35 -4.23 -8.50 8.29
C VAL A 35 -4.50 -7.00 8.32
N VAL A 36 -3.47 -6.22 8.08
CA VAL A 36 -3.56 -4.77 8.00
C VAL A 36 -3.22 -4.35 6.58
N ALA A 37 -4.03 -3.49 6.00
CA ALA A 37 -3.75 -2.90 4.70
C ALA A 37 -3.74 -1.40 4.78
N ALA A 38 -3.01 -0.77 3.88
CA ALA A 38 -2.94 0.67 3.78
C ALA A 38 -3.01 1.11 2.32
N ALA A 39 -3.56 2.29 2.10
CA ALA A 39 -3.57 2.97 0.83
C ALA A 39 -3.00 4.37 1.05
N VAL A 40 -2.13 4.82 0.16
CA VAL A 40 -1.45 6.11 0.30
C VAL A 40 -1.44 6.82 -1.06
N VAL A 41 -1.77 8.10 -1.05
CA VAL A 41 -1.62 8.97 -2.21
C VAL A 41 -0.43 9.89 -1.95
N LEU A 42 0.65 9.68 -2.70
CA LEU A 42 1.82 10.56 -2.61
C LEU A 42 1.78 11.56 -3.77
N PRO A 43 1.98 12.86 -3.49
CA PRO A 43 2.22 13.80 -4.57
C PRO A 43 3.55 13.46 -5.26
N PHE A 44 3.65 13.78 -6.54
CA PHE A 44 4.79 13.40 -7.36
C PHE A 44 6.14 13.89 -6.83
N ASP A 45 6.11 15.00 -6.08
CA ASP A 45 7.31 15.61 -5.51
C ASP A 45 7.46 15.34 -4.02
N ALA A 46 6.78 14.33 -3.49
CA ALA A 46 6.88 13.98 -2.07
C ALA A 46 8.33 13.68 -1.70
N ASP A 47 8.79 14.31 -0.63
CA ASP A 47 10.13 14.11 -0.10
C ASP A 47 10.05 13.24 1.16
N LEU A 48 10.29 11.95 0.97
CA LEU A 48 10.34 10.98 2.06
C LEU A 48 11.72 10.34 2.05
N GLN A 49 12.69 11.06 2.61
CA GLN A 49 14.08 10.62 2.62
C GLN A 49 14.22 9.26 3.30
N GLY A 50 14.87 8.34 2.61
CA GLY A 50 15.10 7.00 3.12
C GLY A 50 13.99 6.01 2.80
N LEU A 51 12.88 6.46 2.20
CA LEU A 51 11.85 5.53 1.74
C LEU A 51 12.40 4.72 0.57
N ASP A 52 12.36 3.41 0.72
CA ASP A 52 12.86 2.46 -0.26
C ASP A 52 12.05 1.18 -0.10
N ASP A 53 12.44 0.12 -0.79
CA ASP A 53 11.88 -1.21 -0.60
C ASP A 53 11.72 -1.50 0.90
N SER A 54 10.49 -1.75 1.34
CA SER A 54 10.18 -1.95 2.75
C SER A 54 10.97 -3.10 3.37
N LYS A 55 11.41 -4.08 2.56
CA LYS A 55 12.22 -5.19 3.02
C LYS A 55 13.64 -4.76 3.40
N LYS A 56 14.10 -3.63 2.87
CA LYS A 56 15.41 -3.07 3.17
C LYS A 56 15.38 -2.10 4.35
N LEU A 57 14.19 -1.72 4.80
CA LEU A 57 14.04 -0.77 5.89
C LEU A 57 14.06 -1.49 7.22
N SER A 58 14.84 -0.98 8.18
CA SER A 58 14.81 -1.46 9.55
C SER A 58 13.48 -1.09 10.21
N PRO A 59 13.06 -1.81 11.28
CA PRO A 59 11.89 -1.38 12.05
C PRO A 59 11.98 0.07 12.54
N ALA A 60 13.17 0.50 12.99
CA ALA A 60 13.38 1.87 13.44
C ALA A 60 13.15 2.87 12.31
N LYS A 61 13.63 2.57 11.10
CA LYS A 61 13.45 3.45 9.95
C LYS A 61 11.98 3.52 9.54
N ARG A 62 11.26 2.40 9.57
CA ARG A 62 9.82 2.39 9.29
C ARG A 62 9.07 3.25 10.31
N GLU A 63 9.41 3.14 11.59
CA GLU A 63 8.78 3.97 12.63
C GLU A 63 9.07 5.45 12.45
N GLU A 64 10.27 5.80 11.98
CA GLU A 64 10.63 7.18 11.66
C GLU A 64 9.80 7.74 10.50
N LEU A 65 9.58 6.92 9.47
CA LEU A 65 8.82 7.33 8.29
C LEU A 65 7.31 7.37 8.51
N PHE A 66 6.81 6.60 9.45
CA PHE A 66 5.37 6.42 9.69
C PHE A 66 4.63 7.76 9.86
N PRO A 67 5.03 8.64 10.79
CA PRO A 67 4.30 9.91 10.95
C PRO A 67 4.43 10.82 9.73
N LYS A 68 5.53 10.75 9.00
CA LYS A 68 5.73 11.55 7.80
C LYS A 68 4.80 11.11 6.68
N ILE A 69 4.60 9.80 6.53
CA ILE A 69 3.68 9.26 5.54
C ILE A 69 2.24 9.60 5.90
N GLN A 70 1.91 9.62 7.19
CA GLN A 70 0.56 9.98 7.65
C GLN A 70 0.16 11.42 7.32
N GLU A 71 1.11 12.28 6.97
CA GLU A 71 0.80 13.64 6.53
C GLU A 71 0.16 13.69 5.14
N PHE A 72 0.30 12.61 4.36
CA PHE A 72 -0.32 12.50 3.04
C PHE A 72 -1.68 11.80 3.14
N PRO A 73 -2.55 11.95 2.12
CA PRO A 73 -3.82 11.23 2.12
C PRO A 73 -3.59 9.72 2.24
N HIS A 74 -4.25 9.10 3.20
CA HIS A 74 -4.06 7.68 3.44
C HIS A 74 -5.30 7.06 4.05
N GLY A 75 -5.38 5.74 3.97
CA GLY A 75 -6.40 4.95 4.65
C GLY A 75 -5.76 3.66 5.15
N VAL A 76 -6.17 3.22 6.33
CA VAL A 76 -5.68 1.97 6.93
C VAL A 76 -6.89 1.16 7.37
N ALA A 77 -6.85 -0.14 7.09
CA ALA A 77 -7.90 -1.06 7.50
C ALA A 77 -7.29 -2.31 8.14
N VAL A 78 -8.01 -2.84 9.12
CA VAL A 78 -7.62 -4.04 9.85
C VAL A 78 -8.72 -5.08 9.67
N VAL A 79 -8.35 -6.27 9.22
CA VAL A 79 -9.25 -7.42 9.16
C VAL A 79 -8.76 -8.41 10.21
N ASN A 80 -9.61 -8.69 11.20
CA ASN A 80 -9.21 -9.48 12.33
C ASN A 80 -9.29 -10.99 12.04
N ARG A 81 -8.76 -11.77 12.97
CA ARG A 81 -8.61 -13.21 12.82
C ARG A 81 -9.93 -13.94 12.55
N GLU A 82 -11.01 -13.51 13.16
CA GLU A 82 -12.31 -14.16 12.99
C GLU A 82 -12.78 -14.11 11.54
N VAL A 83 -12.57 -12.97 10.88
CA VAL A 83 -12.92 -12.83 9.46
C VAL A 83 -11.96 -13.66 8.60
N ILE A 84 -10.66 -13.67 8.93
CA ILE A 84 -9.68 -14.47 8.21
C ILE A 84 -10.07 -15.94 8.23
N ASP A 85 -10.51 -16.44 9.37
CA ASP A 85 -10.93 -17.83 9.53
C ASP A 85 -12.14 -18.18 8.66
N GLU A 86 -13.03 -17.21 8.41
CA GLU A 86 -14.20 -17.40 7.57
C GLU A 86 -13.87 -17.41 6.06
N ILE A 87 -13.05 -16.46 5.61
CA ILE A 87 -12.89 -16.21 4.17
C ILE A 87 -11.50 -16.55 3.63
N ASN A 88 -10.59 -17.02 4.47
CA ASN A 88 -9.17 -17.32 4.25
C ASN A 88 -8.30 -16.06 4.12
N ILE A 89 -6.98 -16.27 4.17
CA ILE A 89 -6.00 -15.19 4.25
C ILE A 89 -5.94 -14.35 2.96
N LEU A 90 -6.08 -14.97 1.81
CA LEU A 90 -6.04 -14.24 0.53
C LEU A 90 -7.22 -13.29 0.41
N GLN A 91 -8.43 -13.77 0.70
CA GLN A 91 -9.63 -12.96 0.62
C GLN A 91 -9.63 -11.88 1.71
N ALA A 92 -9.09 -12.19 2.90
CA ALA A 92 -8.96 -11.22 3.97
C ALA A 92 -8.02 -10.08 3.58
N ALA A 93 -6.89 -10.39 2.92
CA ALA A 93 -5.97 -9.38 2.43
C ALA A 93 -6.63 -8.48 1.37
N ARG A 94 -7.38 -9.08 0.44
CA ARG A 94 -8.11 -8.32 -0.57
C ARG A 94 -9.18 -7.42 0.05
N LEU A 95 -9.91 -7.92 1.04
CA LEU A 95 -10.90 -7.14 1.78
C LEU A 95 -10.26 -5.98 2.52
N ALA A 96 -9.16 -6.21 3.21
CA ALA A 96 -8.45 -5.16 3.94
C ALA A 96 -7.97 -4.06 2.99
N MET A 97 -7.42 -4.43 1.85
CA MET A 97 -6.99 -3.46 0.85
C MET A 97 -8.16 -2.64 0.30
N LYS A 98 -9.28 -3.29 0.02
CA LYS A 98 -10.49 -2.58 -0.41
C LYS A 98 -10.96 -1.57 0.63
N GLN A 99 -11.02 -2.00 1.89
CA GLN A 99 -11.43 -1.11 2.98
C GLN A 99 -10.47 0.05 3.18
N ALA A 100 -9.16 -0.18 3.03
CA ALA A 100 -8.16 0.88 3.12
C ALA A 100 -8.37 1.94 2.03
N VAL A 101 -8.63 1.50 0.81
CA VAL A 101 -8.93 2.41 -0.31
C VAL A 101 -10.19 3.22 -0.03
N GLU A 102 -11.22 2.57 0.51
CA GLU A 102 -12.48 3.25 0.84
C GLU A 102 -12.32 4.32 1.93
N LYS A 103 -11.27 4.23 2.74
CA LYS A 103 -10.98 5.22 3.79
C LYS A 103 -10.17 6.41 3.29
N LEU A 104 -9.73 6.41 2.03
CA LEU A 104 -9.06 7.57 1.47
C LEU A 104 -10.02 8.77 1.41
N PRO A 105 -9.50 9.99 1.66
CA PRO A 105 -10.37 11.18 1.62
C PRO A 105 -10.94 11.49 0.24
N SER A 106 -10.30 11.00 -0.83
CA SER A 106 -10.79 11.15 -2.20
C SER A 106 -10.64 9.84 -2.94
N VAL A 107 -11.54 9.59 -3.89
CA VAL A 107 -11.52 8.36 -4.70
C VAL A 107 -10.38 8.45 -5.72
N PRO A 108 -9.42 7.53 -5.69
CA PRO A 108 -8.34 7.55 -6.68
C PRO A 108 -8.85 7.13 -8.07
N SER A 109 -8.15 7.58 -9.10
CA SER A 109 -8.43 7.17 -10.47
C SER A 109 -7.67 5.89 -10.86
N LEU A 110 -6.62 5.56 -10.12
CA LEU A 110 -5.81 4.36 -10.34
C LEU A 110 -5.26 3.87 -9.02
N LEU A 111 -5.24 2.55 -8.85
CA LEU A 111 -4.58 1.87 -7.74
C LEU A 111 -3.35 1.14 -8.24
N LEU A 112 -2.22 1.33 -7.56
CA LEU A 112 -1.02 0.52 -7.75
C LEU A 112 -1.00 -0.48 -6.60
N ILE A 113 -1.21 -1.75 -6.88
CA ILE A 113 -1.39 -2.78 -5.87
C ILE A 113 -0.16 -3.70 -5.84
N ASP A 114 0.40 -3.90 -4.66
CA ASP A 114 1.49 -4.87 -4.51
C ASP A 114 0.95 -6.29 -4.67
N GLY A 115 1.56 -7.05 -5.55
CA GLY A 115 1.21 -8.44 -5.80
C GLY A 115 0.64 -8.68 -7.18
N ASN A 116 0.04 -9.86 -7.35
CA ASN A 116 -0.50 -10.30 -8.63
C ASN A 116 -2.04 -10.41 -8.62
N GLN A 117 -2.70 -9.96 -7.56
CA GLN A 117 -4.16 -10.06 -7.41
C GLN A 117 -4.78 -8.68 -7.32
N LYS A 118 -5.84 -8.48 -8.08
CA LYS A 118 -6.63 -7.26 -7.97
C LYS A 118 -7.64 -7.38 -6.85
N ILE A 119 -8.12 -6.24 -6.37
CA ILE A 119 -9.18 -6.18 -5.36
C ILE A 119 -10.53 -5.96 -6.03
N ASP A 120 -11.60 -6.23 -5.29
CA ASP A 120 -12.97 -6.11 -5.80
C ASP A 120 -13.46 -4.67 -5.66
N CYS A 121 -13.17 -3.86 -6.66
CA CYS A 121 -13.65 -2.49 -6.74
C CYS A 121 -13.67 -2.02 -8.20
N SER A 122 -14.38 -0.91 -8.45
CA SER A 122 -14.54 -0.38 -9.81
C SER A 122 -13.38 0.49 -10.28
N ILE A 123 -12.45 0.84 -9.39
CA ILE A 123 -11.30 1.69 -9.74
C ILE A 123 -10.33 0.90 -10.59
N LYS A 124 -9.74 1.54 -11.59
CA LYS A 124 -8.69 0.94 -12.41
C LYS A 124 -7.52 0.51 -11.52
N GLN A 125 -6.95 -0.66 -11.80
CA GLN A 125 -5.89 -1.24 -10.96
C GLN A 125 -4.75 -1.77 -11.80
N TRP A 126 -3.52 -1.52 -11.35
CA TRP A 126 -2.32 -2.18 -11.86
C TRP A 126 -1.75 -3.03 -10.73
N ALA A 127 -1.78 -4.35 -10.90
CA ALA A 127 -1.14 -5.28 -9.96
C ALA A 127 0.35 -5.38 -10.32
N ILE A 128 1.20 -5.11 -9.35
CA ILE A 128 2.65 -5.02 -9.57
C ILE A 128 3.34 -5.99 -8.63
N VAL A 129 3.89 -7.07 -9.17
CA VAL A 129 4.63 -8.06 -8.38
C VAL A 129 5.86 -7.37 -7.79
N LYS A 130 6.06 -7.52 -6.48
CA LYS A 130 7.11 -6.84 -5.72
C LYS A 130 7.01 -5.32 -5.85
N GLY A 131 5.77 -4.81 -5.85
CA GLY A 131 5.50 -3.39 -6.04
C GLY A 131 6.13 -2.49 -5.00
N ASP A 132 6.30 -2.97 -3.76
CA ASP A 132 6.95 -2.22 -2.69
C ASP A 132 8.43 -1.93 -3.00
N ALA A 133 9.04 -2.68 -3.91
CA ALA A 133 10.39 -2.44 -4.40
C ALA A 133 10.41 -1.63 -5.70
N LYS A 134 9.24 -1.29 -6.27
CA LYS A 134 9.11 -0.68 -7.58
C LYS A 134 8.33 0.62 -7.61
N SER A 135 7.60 0.93 -6.54
CA SER A 135 6.74 2.11 -6.47
C SER A 135 6.84 2.75 -5.10
N PHE A 136 7.14 4.05 -5.05
CA PHE A 136 7.17 4.80 -3.79
C PHE A 136 5.80 4.80 -3.10
N SER A 137 4.70 4.89 -3.87
CA SER A 137 3.36 4.87 -3.30
C SER A 137 3.07 3.55 -2.60
N ILE A 138 3.46 2.43 -3.22
CA ILE A 138 3.30 1.11 -2.61
C ILE A 138 4.25 0.96 -1.42
N ALA A 139 5.49 1.44 -1.53
CA ALA A 139 6.45 1.38 -0.43
C ALA A 139 5.92 2.13 0.80
N ALA A 140 5.33 3.31 0.59
CA ALA A 140 4.72 4.09 1.67
C ALA A 140 3.55 3.33 2.31
N ALA A 141 2.68 2.73 1.49
CA ALA A 141 1.57 1.91 1.99
C ALA A 141 2.08 0.72 2.81
N SER A 142 3.15 0.08 2.34
CA SER A 142 3.78 -1.04 3.05
C SER A 142 4.26 -0.63 4.44
N VAL A 143 4.90 0.53 4.54
CA VAL A 143 5.35 1.05 5.84
C VAL A 143 4.16 1.27 6.78
N LEU A 144 3.09 1.92 6.30
CA LEU A 144 1.90 2.13 7.13
C LEU A 144 1.30 0.81 7.61
N ALA A 145 1.17 -0.16 6.72
CA ALA A 145 0.59 -1.46 7.06
C ALA A 145 1.45 -2.19 8.10
N LYS A 146 2.76 -2.23 7.91
CA LYS A 146 3.68 -2.95 8.79
C LYS A 146 3.76 -2.32 10.18
N VAL A 147 3.90 -1.00 10.26
CA VAL A 147 3.99 -0.31 11.56
C VAL A 147 2.66 -0.42 12.31
N THR A 148 1.54 -0.29 11.62
CA THR A 148 0.22 -0.42 12.26
C THR A 148 0.01 -1.83 12.80
N ARG A 149 0.47 -2.86 12.08
CA ARG A 149 0.30 -4.25 12.50
C ARG A 149 1.17 -4.60 13.71
N ASP A 150 2.36 -4.04 13.77
CA ASP A 150 3.33 -4.35 14.84
C ASP A 150 3.01 -3.71 16.19
#